data_dc1922b7d1c233b9292e431d63e013df
#
_entry.id   dc1922b7d1c233b9292e431d63e013df
#
_cell.length_a   1.000
_cell.length_b   1.000
_cell.length_c   1.000
_cell.angle_alpha   90.00
_cell.angle_beta   90.00
_cell.angle_gamma   90.00
#
_symmetry.space_group_name_H-M   'P 1'
#
loop_
_entity.id
_entity.type
_entity.pdbx_description
1 polymer ?
#
loop_
_entity_poly.entity_id
_entity_poly.type
_entity_poly.pdbx_seq_one_letter_code
_entity_poly.pdbx_strand_id
1 'polypeptide(L)'
;MKEIRLILASQSPRRLEILRQIGFQPEVIVSGIEEHTEETIPERVVMDLSRQKAGNVAARLAASLMPVNDLAGRKSRTKAASDRETSGLEAADSRQEPAVVVLGADTVVCTGGRILGKPHSHEEAEEMLRLLQGRTHQVCSGVTLIELRSGRSLTFAEKTEVEVAPMTNKEIHDYAYSAEPMDKAGGYGIQGFFGRYIAGIRGDYTNVVGLPAGAVYQSLKQLFREGQR
;
A
#
# COMPACT_ATOMS: atom_id res chain seq x y z
N MET A 1 12.80 -9.65 14.94
CA MET A 1 12.36 -8.37 14.34
C MET A 1 11.68 -7.61 15.46
N LYS A 2 11.92 -6.30 15.66
CA LYS A 2 11.14 -5.50 16.63
C LYS A 2 9.65 -5.74 16.39
N GLU A 3 8.87 -5.77 17.45
CA GLU A 3 7.41 -5.83 17.31
C GLU A 3 6.93 -4.61 16.53
N ILE A 4 6.21 -4.86 15.43
CA ILE A 4 5.74 -3.83 14.49
C ILE A 4 4.22 -3.83 14.53
N ARG A 5 3.64 -2.67 14.82
CA ARG A 5 2.23 -2.37 14.57
C ARG A 5 2.10 -1.87 13.14
N LEU A 6 1.60 -2.71 12.24
CA LEU A 6 1.46 -2.39 10.82
C LEU A 6 0.06 -1.84 10.54
N ILE A 7 -0.01 -0.70 9.85
CA ILE A 7 -1.25 -0.06 9.42
C ILE A 7 -1.33 -0.09 7.90
N LEU A 8 -2.38 -0.68 7.36
CA LEU A 8 -2.63 -0.75 5.93
C LEU A 8 -3.54 0.41 5.49
N ALA A 9 -2.98 1.33 4.71
CA ALA A 9 -3.70 2.48 4.14
C ALA A 9 -4.40 2.08 2.82
N SER A 10 -5.23 1.02 2.82
CA SER A 10 -5.91 0.51 1.65
C SER A 10 -7.21 -0.22 2.01
N GLN A 11 -8.23 -0.09 1.16
CA GLN A 11 -9.49 -0.85 1.28
C GLN A 11 -9.40 -2.26 0.65
N SER A 12 -8.32 -2.58 -0.06
CA SER A 12 -8.20 -3.84 -0.80
C SER A 12 -8.15 -5.05 0.15
N PRO A 13 -9.14 -5.96 0.12
CA PRO A 13 -9.12 -7.16 0.94
C PRO A 13 -7.97 -8.10 0.54
N ARG A 14 -7.57 -8.10 -0.73
CA ARG A 14 -6.45 -8.89 -1.25
C ARG A 14 -5.11 -8.49 -0.62
N ARG A 15 -4.86 -7.17 -0.46
CA ARG A 15 -3.64 -6.66 0.22
C ARG A 15 -3.60 -7.06 1.69
N LEU A 16 -4.75 -6.98 2.36
CA LEU A 16 -4.89 -7.42 3.75
C LEU A 16 -4.58 -8.91 3.90
N GLU A 17 -5.12 -9.73 3.00
CA GLU A 17 -4.89 -11.17 2.98
C GLU A 17 -3.42 -11.52 2.74
N ILE A 18 -2.75 -10.90 1.76
CA ILE A 18 -1.33 -11.08 1.49
C ILE A 18 -0.49 -10.76 2.74
N LEU A 19 -0.76 -9.64 3.41
CA LEU A 19 -0.03 -9.28 4.63
C LEU A 19 -0.23 -10.31 5.74
N ARG A 20 -1.44 -10.85 5.89
CA ARG A 20 -1.73 -11.92 6.86
C ARG A 20 -1.01 -13.22 6.53
N GLN A 21 -0.94 -13.61 5.25
CA GLN A 21 -0.23 -14.79 4.78
C GLN A 21 1.28 -14.74 5.10
N ILE A 22 1.87 -13.55 5.09
CA ILE A 22 3.29 -13.36 5.45
C ILE A 22 3.51 -13.03 6.94
N GLY A 23 2.49 -13.27 7.79
CA GLY A 23 2.60 -13.26 9.26
C GLY A 23 2.35 -11.90 9.92
N PHE A 24 1.83 -10.89 9.22
CA PHE A 24 1.40 -9.63 9.82
C PHE A 24 -0.08 -9.65 10.18
N GLN A 25 -0.46 -8.85 11.18
CA GLN A 25 -1.86 -8.57 11.55
C GLN A 25 -2.10 -7.05 11.43
N PRO A 26 -2.27 -6.53 10.18
CA PRO A 26 -2.38 -5.09 10.01
C PRO A 26 -3.74 -4.57 10.46
N GLU A 27 -3.74 -3.36 11.03
CA GLU A 27 -4.93 -2.54 11.17
C GLU A 27 -5.23 -1.87 9.82
N VAL A 28 -6.49 -1.79 9.45
CA VAL A 28 -6.90 -1.11 8.20
C VAL A 28 -7.39 0.29 8.54
N ILE A 29 -6.70 1.31 7.99
CA ILE A 29 -7.12 2.71 8.07
C ILE A 29 -7.09 3.28 6.66
N VAL A 30 -8.25 3.51 6.07
CA VAL A 30 -8.36 4.00 4.69
C VAL A 30 -7.93 5.45 4.58
N SER A 31 -7.19 5.79 3.53
CA SER A 31 -6.71 7.16 3.29
C SER A 31 -7.86 8.15 3.06
N GLY A 32 -8.88 7.76 2.29
CA GLY A 32 -10.05 8.61 2.01
C GLY A 32 -9.76 9.87 1.20
N ILE A 33 -8.55 10.00 0.62
CA ILE A 33 -8.21 11.11 -0.28
C ILE A 33 -8.62 10.81 -1.71
N GLU A 34 -8.92 11.85 -2.47
CA GLU A 34 -8.95 11.80 -3.92
C GLU A 34 -7.50 11.68 -4.43
N GLU A 35 -7.24 10.64 -5.21
CA GLU A 35 -5.90 10.33 -5.71
C GLU A 35 -5.68 11.05 -7.04
N HIS A 36 -4.61 11.82 -7.14
CA HIS A 36 -4.24 12.52 -8.36
C HIS A 36 -2.73 12.42 -8.61
N THR A 37 -2.34 12.19 -9.87
CA THR A 37 -0.95 12.19 -10.29
C THR A 37 -0.81 12.73 -11.70
N GLU A 38 0.24 13.50 -11.95
CA GLU A 38 0.63 13.96 -13.29
C GLU A 38 1.65 13.00 -13.94
N GLU A 39 2.08 11.97 -13.21
CA GLU A 39 3.04 10.99 -13.72
C GLU A 39 2.41 10.14 -14.82
N THR A 40 3.20 9.78 -15.80
CA THR A 40 2.79 8.95 -16.97
C THR A 40 3.56 7.65 -17.05
N ILE A 41 4.66 7.52 -16.30
CA ILE A 41 5.46 6.31 -16.23
C ILE A 41 4.82 5.40 -15.17
N PRO A 42 4.41 4.16 -15.50
CA PRO A 42 3.64 3.30 -14.60
C PRO A 42 4.24 3.14 -13.21
N GLU A 43 5.56 2.92 -13.13
CA GLU A 43 6.26 2.77 -11.87
C GLU A 43 6.20 4.06 -11.01
N ARG A 44 6.28 5.24 -11.66
CA ARG A 44 6.16 6.52 -10.96
C ARG A 44 4.75 6.81 -10.51
N VAL A 45 3.75 6.49 -11.35
CA VAL A 45 2.32 6.60 -11.01
C VAL A 45 2.03 5.85 -9.73
N VAL A 46 2.35 4.56 -9.67
CA VAL A 46 2.03 3.73 -8.49
C VAL A 46 2.85 4.12 -7.25
N MET A 47 4.10 4.58 -7.42
CA MET A 47 4.88 5.11 -6.31
C MET A 47 4.29 6.40 -5.75
N ASP A 48 3.84 7.31 -6.62
CA ASP A 48 3.22 8.57 -6.19
C ASP A 48 1.91 8.31 -5.46
N LEU A 49 1.00 7.53 -6.04
CA LEU A 49 -0.28 7.19 -5.42
C LEU A 49 -0.10 6.42 -4.10
N SER A 50 0.89 5.54 -4.00
CA SER A 50 1.21 4.86 -2.74
C SER A 50 1.70 5.82 -1.65
N ARG A 51 2.51 6.85 -2.01
CA ARG A 51 2.95 7.90 -1.08
C ARG A 51 1.79 8.73 -0.57
N GLN A 52 0.88 9.14 -1.46
CA GLN A 52 -0.30 9.91 -1.08
C GLN A 52 -1.15 9.15 -0.06
N LYS A 53 -1.42 7.86 -0.29
CA LYS A 53 -2.17 7.00 0.63
C LYS A 53 -1.49 6.86 1.99
N ALA A 54 -0.22 6.48 1.99
CA ALA A 54 0.55 6.30 3.22
C ALA A 54 0.71 7.61 3.99
N GLY A 55 1.05 8.71 3.30
CA GLY A 55 1.26 10.02 3.88
C GLY A 55 0.01 10.60 4.54
N ASN A 56 -1.17 10.45 3.92
CA ASN A 56 -2.42 10.90 4.51
C ASN A 56 -2.72 10.19 5.83
N VAL A 57 -2.62 8.86 5.85
CA VAL A 57 -2.88 8.08 7.07
C VAL A 57 -1.82 8.37 8.13
N ALA A 58 -0.55 8.49 7.75
CA ALA A 58 0.54 8.82 8.68
C ALA A 58 0.33 10.20 9.32
N ALA A 59 -0.05 11.21 8.55
CA ALA A 59 -0.33 12.56 9.07
C ALA A 59 -1.51 12.57 10.04
N ARG A 60 -2.60 11.86 9.72
CA ARG A 60 -3.77 11.74 10.62
C ARG A 60 -3.42 11.07 11.94
N LEU A 61 -2.60 10.04 11.91
CA LEU A 61 -2.15 9.33 13.12
C LEU A 61 -1.18 10.20 13.95
N ALA A 62 -0.23 10.88 13.30
CA ALA A 62 0.67 11.80 13.99
C ALA A 62 -0.09 12.93 14.70
N ALA A 63 -1.12 13.50 14.05
CA ALA A 63 -1.96 14.52 14.67
C ALA A 63 -2.75 14.00 15.88
N SER A 64 -3.19 12.73 15.88
CA SER A 64 -3.89 12.11 17.02
C SER A 64 -2.97 11.73 18.18
N LEU A 65 -1.66 11.62 17.95
CA LEU A 65 -0.66 11.31 18.96
C LEU A 65 -0.06 12.57 19.62
N MET A 66 -0.31 13.76 19.09
CA MET A 66 0.13 15.01 19.71
C MET A 66 -0.76 15.33 20.92
N PRO A 67 -0.19 15.56 22.13
CA PRO A 67 -0.97 15.97 23.28
C PRO A 67 -1.60 17.33 23.03
N VAL A 68 -2.87 17.50 23.40
CA VAL A 68 -3.71 18.72 23.22
C VAL A 68 -3.19 19.96 23.98
N ASN A 69 -2.01 19.90 24.61
CA ASN A 69 -1.54 20.91 25.59
C ASN A 69 -0.76 22.11 24.98
N ASP A 70 -0.61 22.24 23.67
CA ASP A 70 0.20 23.33 23.11
C ASP A 70 -0.62 24.48 22.49
N LEU A 71 -1.95 24.51 22.61
CA LEU A 71 -2.79 25.59 22.07
C LEU A 71 -3.25 26.61 23.11
N ALA A 72 -2.82 26.51 24.37
CA ALA A 72 -3.20 27.49 25.37
C ALA A 72 -1.98 27.98 26.18
N GLY A 73 -1.46 29.15 25.81
CA GLY A 73 -0.83 29.98 26.83
C GLY A 73 0.66 30.25 26.76
N ARG A 74 1.08 31.09 25.81
CA ARG A 74 2.17 32.01 26.07
C ARG A 74 1.67 33.09 27.03
N LYS A 75 1.71 32.86 28.33
CA LYS A 75 1.72 33.90 29.36
C LYS A 75 2.76 33.61 30.40
N SER A 76 3.76 34.48 30.42
CA SER A 76 4.61 34.95 31.53
C SER A 76 4.60 34.10 32.80
N ARG A 77 5.76 33.52 33.18
CA ARG A 77 6.05 33.22 34.57
C ARG A 77 7.42 33.68 34.99
N THR A 78 7.36 34.69 35.85
CA THR A 78 8.43 35.12 36.77
C THR A 78 8.68 34.06 37.85
N LYS A 79 9.96 33.92 38.21
CA LYS A 79 10.62 33.32 39.37
C LYS A 79 9.78 32.97 40.60
N ALA A 80 10.06 31.75 41.12
CA ALA A 80 10.43 31.55 42.53
C ALA A 80 11.08 30.16 42.70
N ALA A 81 12.23 30.15 43.37
CA ALA A 81 12.95 28.95 43.78
C ALA A 81 12.42 28.45 45.12
N SER A 82 12.40 27.12 45.34
CA SER A 82 12.86 26.50 46.59
C SER A 82 12.69 24.98 46.59
N ASP A 83 13.74 24.35 46.98
CA ASP A 83 14.00 22.98 47.43
C ASP A 83 12.81 22.07 47.78
N ARG A 84 12.89 20.79 47.33
CA ARG A 84 12.81 19.59 48.19
C ARG A 84 12.91 18.27 47.41
N GLU A 85 13.93 17.52 47.83
CA GLU A 85 13.98 16.08 48.15
C GLU A 85 13.59 15.04 47.10
N THR A 86 14.62 14.30 46.75
CA THR A 86 14.69 12.96 46.20
C THR A 86 13.72 11.97 46.87
N SER A 87 12.80 11.41 46.11
CA SER A 87 12.27 10.08 46.36
C SER A 87 12.32 9.29 45.06
N GLY A 88 12.92 8.10 45.14
CA GLY A 88 13.16 7.21 43.99
C GLY A 88 11.90 6.91 43.22
N LEU A 89 11.87 7.32 41.96
CA LEU A 89 11.00 6.76 40.97
C LEU A 89 11.77 5.60 40.33
N GLU A 90 11.31 4.40 40.69
CA GLU A 90 11.70 3.16 40.03
C GLU A 90 11.65 3.38 38.53
N ALA A 91 12.73 3.00 37.85
CA ALA A 91 12.84 3.00 36.41
C ALA A 91 11.66 2.19 35.85
N ALA A 92 10.64 2.86 35.31
CA ALA A 92 9.59 2.22 34.57
C ALA A 92 10.25 1.41 33.47
N ASP A 93 10.04 0.10 33.48
CA ASP A 93 10.45 -0.88 32.49
C ASP A 93 10.17 -0.32 31.10
N SER A 94 11.21 0.13 30.42
CA SER A 94 11.14 0.69 29.08
C SER A 94 10.91 -0.45 28.08
N ARG A 95 9.77 -1.13 28.15
CA ARG A 95 9.26 -1.90 27.02
C ARG A 95 9.05 -0.89 25.91
N GLN A 96 9.96 -0.89 24.96
CA GLN A 96 9.87 -0.03 23.79
C GLN A 96 8.54 -0.34 23.10
N GLU A 97 7.63 0.61 23.11
CA GLU A 97 6.38 0.50 22.36
C GLU A 97 6.67 0.02 20.93
N PRO A 98 5.80 -0.86 20.39
CA PRO A 98 5.99 -1.37 19.03
C PRO A 98 6.12 -0.22 18.03
N ALA A 99 7.03 -0.34 17.06
CA ALA A 99 7.17 0.65 16.02
C ALA A 99 5.93 0.65 15.14
N VAL A 100 5.34 1.81 14.90
CA VAL A 100 4.15 1.96 14.04
C VAL A 100 4.58 2.26 12.63
N VAL A 101 4.19 1.40 11.67
CA VAL A 101 4.48 1.56 10.25
C VAL A 101 3.20 1.64 9.46
N VAL A 102 3.05 2.69 8.65
CA VAL A 102 1.96 2.85 7.69
C VAL A 102 2.42 2.32 6.33
N LEU A 103 1.64 1.42 5.74
CA LEU A 103 1.82 0.88 4.40
C LEU A 103 0.73 1.41 3.47
N GLY A 104 1.13 2.18 2.45
CA GLY A 104 0.29 2.54 1.32
C GLY A 104 0.70 1.73 0.08
N ALA A 105 -0.26 1.35 -0.75
CA ALA A 105 0.02 0.65 -2.00
C ALA A 105 -0.96 1.03 -3.10
N ASP A 106 -0.47 1.02 -4.34
CA ASP A 106 -1.27 1.18 -5.55
C ASP A 106 -0.85 0.17 -6.62
N THR A 107 -1.76 -0.17 -7.56
CA THR A 107 -1.49 -1.17 -8.59
C THR A 107 -2.17 -0.76 -9.89
N VAL A 108 -1.43 -0.81 -10.99
CA VAL A 108 -1.93 -0.56 -12.34
C VAL A 108 -1.52 -1.70 -13.28
N VAL A 109 -2.30 -1.88 -14.35
CA VAL A 109 -1.99 -2.77 -15.48
C VAL A 109 -1.52 -1.92 -16.65
N CYS A 110 -0.48 -2.36 -17.36
CA CYS A 110 0.11 -1.61 -18.47
C CYS A 110 0.25 -2.48 -19.71
N THR A 111 -0.22 -1.99 -20.85
CA THR A 111 -0.07 -2.65 -22.15
C THR A 111 0.02 -1.62 -23.26
N GLY A 112 0.90 -1.85 -24.25
CA GLY A 112 1.03 -0.98 -25.42
C GLY A 112 1.26 0.50 -25.09
N GLY A 113 1.97 0.82 -24.01
CA GLY A 113 2.21 2.21 -23.54
C GLY A 113 1.00 2.85 -22.85
N ARG A 114 -0.07 2.10 -22.57
CA ARG A 114 -1.28 2.59 -21.89
C ARG A 114 -1.31 2.04 -20.47
N ILE A 115 -1.75 2.87 -19.53
CA ILE A 115 -2.04 2.49 -18.16
C ILE A 115 -3.55 2.21 -18.06
N LEU A 116 -3.90 1.04 -17.58
CA LEU A 116 -5.28 0.59 -17.36
C LEU A 116 -5.56 0.59 -15.87
N GLY A 117 -6.47 1.48 -15.44
CA GLY A 117 -7.02 1.52 -14.10
C GLY A 117 -8.14 0.49 -13.91
N LYS A 118 -9.03 0.76 -12.95
CA LYS A 118 -10.28 0.02 -12.81
C LYS A 118 -11.28 0.47 -13.87
N PRO A 119 -12.04 -0.44 -14.48
CA PRO A 119 -13.08 -0.06 -15.42
C PRO A 119 -14.25 0.65 -14.72
N HIS A 120 -14.84 1.63 -15.39
CA HIS A 120 -16.02 2.36 -14.91
C HIS A 120 -17.32 1.75 -15.42
N SER A 121 -17.26 0.87 -16.42
CA SER A 121 -18.40 0.14 -16.95
C SER A 121 -17.97 -1.25 -17.46
N HIS A 122 -18.94 -2.11 -17.73
CA HIS A 122 -18.69 -3.44 -18.31
C HIS A 122 -18.14 -3.34 -19.75
N GLU A 123 -18.56 -2.32 -20.50
CA GLU A 123 -18.05 -2.02 -21.84
C GLU A 123 -16.55 -1.66 -21.78
N GLU A 124 -16.16 -0.81 -20.82
CA GLU A 124 -14.74 -0.47 -20.62
C GLU A 124 -13.93 -1.70 -20.19
N ALA A 125 -14.49 -2.55 -19.30
CA ALA A 125 -13.86 -3.82 -18.95
C ALA A 125 -13.66 -4.72 -20.18
N GLU A 126 -14.65 -4.81 -21.06
CA GLU A 126 -14.56 -5.58 -22.31
C GLU A 126 -13.47 -5.03 -23.22
N GLU A 127 -13.36 -3.70 -23.38
CA GLU A 127 -12.28 -3.05 -24.16
C GLU A 127 -10.90 -3.35 -23.57
N MET A 128 -10.74 -3.26 -22.24
CA MET A 128 -9.50 -3.60 -21.54
C MET A 128 -9.10 -5.05 -21.81
N LEU A 129 -10.02 -5.99 -21.70
CA LEU A 129 -9.76 -7.41 -21.95
C LEU A 129 -9.38 -7.70 -23.41
N ARG A 130 -9.98 -6.98 -24.37
CA ARG A 130 -9.59 -7.07 -25.78
C ARG A 130 -8.14 -6.60 -26.03
N LEU A 131 -7.62 -5.65 -25.22
CA LEU A 131 -6.23 -5.21 -25.27
C LEU A 131 -5.28 -6.23 -24.68
N LEU A 132 -5.72 -7.01 -23.70
CA LEU A 132 -4.87 -7.93 -22.91
C LEU A 132 -4.85 -9.36 -23.48
N GLN A 133 -5.94 -9.84 -24.07
CA GLN A 133 -6.05 -11.21 -24.55
C GLN A 133 -4.99 -11.55 -25.62
N GLY A 134 -4.45 -12.76 -25.56
CA GLY A 134 -3.44 -13.26 -26.51
C GLY A 134 -2.11 -12.51 -26.46
N ARG A 135 -1.83 -11.76 -25.38
CA ARG A 135 -0.64 -10.91 -25.26
C ARG A 135 -0.03 -10.96 -23.87
N THR A 136 1.22 -10.50 -23.80
CA THR A 136 1.89 -10.19 -22.54
C THR A 136 1.66 -8.73 -22.20
N HIS A 137 1.32 -8.48 -20.93
CA HIS A 137 1.19 -7.14 -20.35
C HIS A 137 1.97 -7.06 -19.03
N GLN A 138 2.05 -5.88 -18.43
CA GLN A 138 2.76 -5.64 -17.18
C GLN A 138 1.79 -5.23 -16.09
N VAL A 139 2.00 -5.74 -14.88
CA VAL A 139 1.37 -5.28 -13.65
C VAL A 139 2.42 -4.59 -12.81
N CYS A 140 2.19 -3.32 -12.49
CA CYS A 140 3.07 -2.52 -11.64
C CYS A 140 2.37 -2.21 -10.33
N SER A 141 3.01 -2.51 -9.18
CA SER A 141 2.55 -2.06 -7.87
C SER A 141 3.59 -1.18 -7.20
N GLY A 142 3.15 -0.04 -6.70
CA GLY A 142 3.92 0.84 -5.85
C GLY A 142 3.61 0.60 -4.39
N VAL A 143 4.64 0.65 -3.55
CA VAL A 143 4.50 0.51 -2.09
C VAL A 143 5.28 1.60 -1.40
N THR A 144 4.65 2.23 -0.41
CA THR A 144 5.28 3.19 0.49
C THR A 144 5.11 2.73 1.93
N LEU A 145 6.22 2.68 2.66
CA LEU A 145 6.29 2.41 4.09
C LEU A 145 6.72 3.69 4.81
N ILE A 146 6.02 4.07 5.87
CA ILE A 146 6.36 5.24 6.71
C ILE A 146 6.39 4.80 8.17
N GLU A 147 7.54 4.91 8.83
CA GLU A 147 7.68 4.71 10.27
C GLU A 147 7.36 6.03 10.99
N LEU A 148 6.33 6.03 11.84
CA LEU A 148 5.75 7.26 12.39
C LEU A 148 6.66 8.01 13.35
N ARG A 149 7.45 7.30 14.17
CA ARG A 149 8.28 7.93 15.22
C ARG A 149 9.49 8.67 14.64
N SER A 150 10.18 8.04 13.68
CA SER A 150 11.38 8.63 13.05
C SER A 150 11.06 9.46 11.81
N GLY A 151 9.87 9.32 11.23
CA GLY A 151 9.52 9.88 9.94
C GLY A 151 10.23 9.21 8.75
N ARG A 152 10.97 8.12 8.98
CA ARG A 152 11.67 7.40 7.91
C ARG A 152 10.66 6.77 6.97
N SER A 153 10.94 6.89 5.69
CA SER A 153 10.08 6.33 4.65
C SER A 153 10.89 5.58 3.59
N LEU A 154 10.28 4.57 3.00
CA LEU A 154 10.80 3.83 1.87
C LEU A 154 9.68 3.65 0.86
N THR A 155 9.96 4.00 -0.41
CA THR A 155 9.02 3.82 -1.52
C THR A 155 9.71 3.06 -2.64
N PHE A 156 9.02 2.07 -3.21
CA PHE A 156 9.50 1.28 -4.34
C PHE A 156 8.35 0.86 -5.25
N ALA A 157 8.68 0.42 -6.46
CA ALA A 157 7.74 -0.22 -7.37
C ALA A 157 8.24 -1.62 -7.73
N GLU A 158 7.30 -2.55 -7.89
CA GLU A 158 7.53 -3.90 -8.40
C GLU A 158 6.78 -4.08 -9.72
N LYS A 159 7.41 -4.79 -10.67
CA LYS A 159 6.85 -5.05 -11.98
C LYS A 159 6.86 -6.54 -12.31
N THR A 160 5.72 -7.04 -12.78
CA THR A 160 5.53 -8.44 -13.16
C THR A 160 4.89 -8.52 -14.55
N GLU A 161 5.41 -9.37 -15.40
CA GLU A 161 4.81 -9.68 -16.70
C GLU A 161 3.80 -10.80 -16.55
N VAL A 162 2.65 -10.63 -17.20
CA VAL A 162 1.56 -11.61 -17.23
C VAL A 162 1.20 -11.90 -18.68
N GLU A 163 1.22 -13.17 -19.06
CA GLU A 163 0.82 -13.65 -20.37
C GLU A 163 -0.61 -14.17 -20.33
N VAL A 164 -1.46 -13.64 -21.20
CA VAL A 164 -2.87 -14.06 -21.34
C VAL A 164 -3.01 -14.88 -22.62
N ALA A 165 -3.63 -16.05 -22.50
CA ALA A 165 -4.01 -16.88 -23.63
C ALA A 165 -5.02 -16.17 -24.56
N PRO A 166 -5.11 -16.55 -25.83
CA PRO A 166 -6.17 -16.06 -26.71
C PRO A 166 -7.57 -16.35 -26.17
N MET A 167 -8.45 -15.37 -26.25
CA MET A 167 -9.85 -15.47 -25.84
C MET A 167 -10.77 -15.22 -27.02
N THR A 168 -11.89 -15.94 -27.08
CA THR A 168 -12.97 -15.65 -28.03
C THR A 168 -13.76 -14.40 -27.61
N ASN A 169 -14.47 -13.79 -28.57
CA ASN A 169 -15.33 -12.63 -28.26
C ASN A 169 -16.40 -12.97 -27.20
N LYS A 170 -16.91 -14.21 -27.22
CA LYS A 170 -17.89 -14.66 -26.23
C LYS A 170 -17.28 -14.75 -24.82
N GLU A 171 -16.09 -15.29 -24.67
CA GLU A 171 -15.40 -15.39 -23.37
C GLU A 171 -15.06 -14.02 -22.81
N ILE A 172 -14.64 -13.09 -23.64
CA ILE A 172 -14.36 -11.70 -23.24
C ILE A 172 -15.65 -11.05 -22.72
N HIS A 173 -16.72 -11.16 -23.50
CA HIS A 173 -18.02 -10.59 -23.14
C HIS A 173 -18.57 -11.21 -21.83
N ASP A 174 -18.62 -12.55 -21.75
CA ASP A 174 -19.14 -13.26 -20.58
C ASP A 174 -18.38 -12.87 -19.30
N TYR A 175 -17.05 -12.69 -19.38
CA TYR A 175 -16.26 -12.28 -18.25
C TYR A 175 -16.44 -10.79 -17.92
N ALA A 176 -16.42 -9.91 -18.93
CA ALA A 176 -16.57 -8.47 -18.74
C ALA A 176 -17.91 -8.11 -18.04
N TYR A 177 -18.99 -8.84 -18.36
CA TYR A 177 -20.32 -8.63 -17.77
C TYR A 177 -20.56 -9.44 -16.48
N SER A 178 -19.53 -10.10 -15.95
CA SER A 178 -19.59 -10.71 -14.62
C SER A 178 -19.39 -9.66 -13.52
N ALA A 179 -19.53 -10.05 -12.25
CA ALA A 179 -19.27 -9.16 -11.11
C ALA A 179 -17.76 -8.97 -10.82
N GLU A 180 -16.88 -9.74 -11.49
CA GLU A 180 -15.47 -9.84 -11.11
C GLU A 180 -14.59 -8.66 -11.57
N PRO A 181 -14.73 -8.07 -12.79
CA PRO A 181 -13.76 -7.11 -13.34
C PRO A 181 -13.74 -5.74 -12.65
N MET A 182 -14.86 -5.28 -12.08
CA MET A 182 -15.12 -3.88 -11.78
C MET A 182 -14.23 -3.26 -10.68
N ASP A 183 -13.67 -4.06 -9.78
CA ASP A 183 -12.82 -3.61 -8.68
C ASP A 183 -11.31 -3.81 -8.94
N LYS A 184 -10.94 -4.16 -10.18
CA LYS A 184 -9.57 -4.60 -10.53
C LYS A 184 -8.96 -3.77 -11.64
N ALA A 185 -7.71 -3.36 -11.47
CA ALA A 185 -6.93 -2.72 -12.54
C ALA A 185 -6.85 -3.64 -13.76
N GLY A 186 -7.05 -3.08 -14.97
CA GLY A 186 -7.10 -3.85 -16.21
C GLY A 186 -8.32 -4.73 -16.37
N GLY A 187 -9.30 -4.64 -15.45
CA GLY A 187 -10.57 -5.35 -15.54
C GLY A 187 -10.48 -6.88 -15.34
N TYR A 188 -9.45 -7.40 -14.64
CA TYR A 188 -9.35 -8.84 -14.38
C TYR A 188 -8.73 -9.17 -13.02
N GLY A 189 -9.04 -10.37 -12.52
CA GLY A 189 -8.46 -10.92 -11.28
C GLY A 189 -7.78 -12.28 -11.49
N ILE A 190 -6.46 -12.35 -11.21
CA ILE A 190 -5.70 -13.59 -11.38
C ILE A 190 -6.16 -14.71 -10.43
N GLN A 191 -6.69 -14.36 -9.26
CA GLN A 191 -7.20 -15.30 -8.25
C GLN A 191 -8.62 -15.80 -8.55
N GLY A 192 -9.31 -15.13 -9.47
CA GLY A 192 -10.69 -15.43 -9.83
C GLY A 192 -10.83 -16.28 -11.07
N PHE A 193 -11.99 -16.16 -11.69
CA PHE A 193 -12.34 -16.90 -12.89
C PHE A 193 -11.43 -16.63 -14.08
N PHE A 194 -10.83 -15.41 -14.14
CA PHE A 194 -9.86 -15.07 -15.18
C PHE A 194 -8.57 -15.88 -15.12
N GLY A 195 -8.25 -16.47 -13.98
CA GLY A 195 -7.04 -17.31 -13.83
C GLY A 195 -6.91 -18.41 -14.86
N ARG A 196 -8.03 -18.90 -15.45
CA ARG A 196 -8.04 -19.90 -16.53
C ARG A 196 -7.40 -19.42 -17.84
N TYR A 197 -7.33 -18.09 -18.04
CA TYR A 197 -6.76 -17.48 -19.23
C TYR A 197 -5.31 -17.03 -19.04
N ILE A 198 -4.74 -17.18 -17.84
CA ILE A 198 -3.34 -16.87 -17.58
C ILE A 198 -2.46 -18.02 -18.06
N ALA A 199 -1.67 -17.75 -19.13
CA ALA A 199 -0.74 -18.70 -19.70
C ALA A 199 0.59 -18.74 -18.94
N GLY A 200 1.03 -17.61 -18.36
CA GLY A 200 2.28 -17.52 -17.64
C GLY A 200 2.46 -16.23 -16.86
N ILE A 201 3.40 -16.25 -15.90
CA ILE A 201 3.83 -15.10 -15.11
C ILE A 201 5.36 -15.08 -15.09
N ARG A 202 5.95 -13.88 -15.27
CA ARG A 202 7.38 -13.67 -15.07
C ARG A 202 7.57 -12.54 -14.05
N GLY A 203 7.95 -12.92 -12.82
CA GLY A 203 8.09 -12.02 -11.68
C GLY A 203 7.32 -12.50 -10.46
N ASP A 204 6.81 -11.58 -9.65
CA ASP A 204 6.13 -11.87 -8.39
C ASP A 204 4.60 -12.03 -8.59
N TYR A 205 4.08 -13.23 -8.30
CA TYR A 205 2.64 -13.52 -8.30
C TYR A 205 1.86 -12.61 -7.35
N THR A 206 2.40 -12.36 -6.15
CA THR A 206 1.71 -11.53 -5.15
C THR A 206 1.63 -10.07 -5.59
N ASN A 207 2.59 -9.60 -6.41
CA ASN A 207 2.49 -8.31 -7.09
C ASN A 207 1.28 -8.25 -8.03
N VAL A 208 1.03 -9.29 -8.81
CA VAL A 208 -0.15 -9.37 -9.70
C VAL A 208 -1.46 -9.35 -8.91
N VAL A 209 -1.49 -9.98 -7.73
CA VAL A 209 -2.63 -9.94 -6.81
C VAL A 209 -2.86 -8.52 -6.24
N GLY A 210 -1.78 -7.71 -6.12
CA GLY A 210 -1.86 -6.29 -5.74
C GLY A 210 -0.92 -5.83 -4.62
N LEU A 211 0.00 -6.70 -4.15
CA LEU A 211 1.03 -6.33 -3.16
C LEU A 211 2.23 -7.29 -3.24
N PRO A 212 3.44 -6.84 -3.60
CA PRO A 212 4.64 -7.68 -3.70
C PRO A 212 5.14 -8.07 -2.31
N ALA A 213 4.67 -9.22 -1.80
CA ALA A 213 4.87 -9.67 -0.42
C ALA A 213 6.34 -9.79 -0.03
N GLY A 214 7.16 -10.38 -0.91
CA GLY A 214 8.59 -10.55 -0.68
C GLY A 214 9.32 -9.23 -0.56
N ALA A 215 9.07 -8.29 -1.49
CA ALA A 215 9.66 -6.96 -1.49
C ALA A 215 9.21 -6.14 -0.26
N VAL A 216 7.91 -6.21 0.12
CA VAL A 216 7.39 -5.57 1.33
C VAL A 216 8.12 -6.07 2.57
N TYR A 217 8.27 -7.40 2.72
CA TYR A 217 8.95 -7.99 3.87
C TYR A 217 10.42 -7.54 3.98
N GLN A 218 11.16 -7.54 2.86
CA GLN A 218 12.55 -7.09 2.84
C GLN A 218 12.67 -5.59 3.12
N SER A 219 11.76 -4.78 2.58
CA SER A 219 11.72 -3.32 2.81
C SER A 219 11.41 -2.98 4.27
N LEU A 220 10.51 -3.71 4.93
CA LEU A 220 10.29 -3.58 6.37
C LEU A 220 11.57 -3.89 7.16
N LYS A 221 12.31 -4.93 6.79
CA LYS A 221 13.61 -5.24 7.43
C LYS A 221 14.62 -4.12 7.22
N GLN A 222 14.71 -3.55 6.02
CA GLN A 222 15.61 -2.45 5.70
C GLN A 222 15.26 -1.20 6.52
N LEU A 223 14.00 -0.84 6.62
CA LEU A 223 13.52 0.33 7.36
C LEU A 223 14.02 0.34 8.82
N PHE A 224 14.24 -0.84 9.43
CA PHE A 224 14.71 -0.98 10.81
C PHE A 224 16.21 -1.27 10.95
N ARG A 225 16.91 -1.72 9.89
CA ARG A 225 18.38 -1.98 9.95
C ARG A 225 19.22 -0.71 9.92
N GLU A 226 18.80 0.31 9.17
CA GLU A 226 19.55 1.56 9.02
C GLU A 226 19.53 2.46 10.27
N GLY A 227 18.75 2.10 11.30
CA GLY A 227 18.73 2.80 12.61
C GLY A 227 19.68 2.21 13.67
N GLN A 228 20.52 1.22 13.32
CA GLN A 228 21.46 0.56 14.25
C GLN A 228 22.94 0.91 13.98
N ARG A 229 23.22 1.95 13.18
CA ARG A 229 24.58 2.46 12.99
C ARG A 229 24.79 3.75 13.74
#